data_0e3fceef05d9b39ee44ebfdd35614436
#
_entry.id   0e3fceef05d9b39ee44ebfdd35614436
#
_cell.length_a   1.000
_cell.length_b   1.000
_cell.length_c   1.000
_cell.angle_alpha   90.00
_cell.angle_beta   90.00
_cell.angle_gamma   90.00
#
_symmetry.space_group_name_H-M   'P 1'
#
loop_
_entity.id
_entity.type
_entity.pdbx_description
1 polymer ?
#
loop_
_entity_poly.entity_id
_entity_poly.type
_entity_poly.pdbx_seq_one_letter_code
_entity_poly.pdbx_strand_id
1 'polypeptide(L)'
;MTLDDGAFVRSITLLRDQVQDFDAYPYAIPAVRNLDTLDLNPAVTFLVGENGSGKSTLVEAIAVAAGLNPEGGTRNFGFSTRSSHSELHERIRLVRGARRPRTEFFLRAESFFNVATTIDRLDQEPGLGRPVINAYGGRSLHEQSHGESFLALVNNRFGPEGLYILDEPEAALSIPGNLALLRKMHELTHAGPQFVIASHSPILMGYPGARIYELTDSGFEQVAYEDTDQYALTRSFLEDRERFFHHLLDD
;
A
#
# COMPACT_ATOMS: atom_id res chain seq x y z
N MET A 1 14.72 21.02 -13.81
CA MET A 1 14.27 19.75 -13.24
C MET A 1 15.28 19.37 -12.15
N THR A 2 14.97 19.62 -10.89
CA THR A 2 15.89 19.34 -9.78
C THR A 2 16.05 17.83 -9.66
N LEU A 3 17.29 17.36 -9.69
CA LEU A 3 17.65 15.94 -9.67
C LEU A 3 17.32 15.23 -8.32
N ASP A 4 16.92 15.96 -7.31
CA ASP A 4 16.55 15.44 -5.99
C ASP A 4 15.20 16.02 -5.56
N ASP A 5 14.15 15.24 -5.85
CA ASP A 5 12.78 15.49 -5.40
C ASP A 5 12.46 14.81 -4.05
N GLY A 6 13.45 14.17 -3.44
CA GLY A 6 13.31 13.46 -2.16
C GLY A 6 12.69 12.06 -2.26
N ALA A 7 12.23 11.63 -3.44
CA ALA A 7 11.62 10.31 -3.62
C ALA A 7 12.65 9.18 -3.50
N PHE A 8 12.28 8.07 -2.87
CA PHE A 8 13.06 6.82 -2.88
C PHE A 8 12.80 6.02 -4.18
N VAL A 9 11.56 6.02 -4.64
CA VAL A 9 11.13 5.47 -5.92
C VAL A 9 10.42 6.58 -6.69
N ARG A 10 10.95 6.94 -7.86
CA ARG A 10 10.42 8.02 -8.70
C ARG A 10 9.33 7.54 -9.63
N SER A 11 9.55 6.39 -10.24
CA SER A 11 8.59 5.80 -11.15
C SER A 11 8.75 4.29 -11.25
N ILE A 12 7.75 3.66 -11.82
CA ILE A 12 7.66 2.24 -12.12
C ILE A 12 7.49 2.12 -13.62
N THR A 13 8.31 1.29 -14.27
CA THR A 13 8.23 1.05 -15.73
C THR A 13 8.04 -0.44 -15.97
N LEU A 14 7.05 -0.82 -16.77
CA LEU A 14 6.92 -2.19 -17.26
C LEU A 14 7.95 -2.45 -18.37
N LEU A 15 8.71 -3.52 -18.22
CA LEU A 15 9.69 -3.99 -19.23
C LEU A 15 8.94 -4.81 -20.28
N ARG A 16 8.20 -4.13 -21.14
CA ARG A 16 7.26 -4.73 -22.11
C ARG A 16 7.92 -5.73 -23.07
N ASP A 17 9.17 -5.50 -23.42
CA ASP A 17 10.01 -6.36 -24.25
C ASP A 17 10.34 -7.71 -23.57
N GLN A 18 10.18 -7.81 -22.27
CA GLN A 18 10.39 -9.03 -21.49
C GLN A 18 9.09 -9.79 -21.17
N VAL A 19 7.92 -9.22 -21.48
CA VAL A 19 6.64 -9.89 -21.31
C VAL A 19 6.39 -10.82 -22.49
N GLN A 20 6.25 -12.12 -22.22
CA GLN A 20 6.09 -13.13 -23.25
C GLN A 20 4.65 -13.23 -23.76
N ASP A 21 3.67 -13.05 -22.86
CA ASP A 21 2.26 -13.18 -23.17
C ASP A 21 1.44 -12.15 -22.37
N PHE A 22 0.85 -11.20 -23.09
CA PHE A 22 -0.03 -10.19 -22.49
C PHE A 22 -1.46 -10.70 -22.20
N ASP A 23 -1.81 -11.90 -22.61
CA ASP A 23 -3.09 -12.52 -22.31
C ASP A 23 -3.02 -13.40 -21.05
N ALA A 24 -1.81 -13.66 -20.56
CA ALA A 24 -1.60 -14.39 -19.30
C ALA A 24 -1.63 -13.44 -18.08
N TYR A 25 -2.08 -13.99 -16.93
CA TYR A 25 -1.95 -13.28 -15.64
C TYR A 25 -0.47 -13.14 -15.26
N PRO A 26 -0.03 -11.97 -14.75
CA PRO A 26 -0.83 -10.77 -14.39
C PRO A 26 -0.97 -9.75 -15.53
N TYR A 27 -0.41 -9.98 -16.70
CA TYR A 27 -0.34 -9.01 -17.81
C TYR A 27 -1.69 -8.83 -18.53
N ALA A 28 -2.62 -9.78 -18.36
CA ALA A 28 -4.00 -9.67 -18.85
C ALA A 28 -4.83 -8.62 -18.08
N ILE A 29 -4.40 -8.20 -16.89
CA ILE A 29 -5.06 -7.14 -16.14
C ILE A 29 -4.91 -5.83 -16.92
N PRO A 30 -6.02 -5.11 -17.25
CA PRO A 30 -5.97 -3.93 -18.11
C PRO A 30 -4.98 -2.87 -17.62
N ALA A 31 -4.96 -2.57 -16.32
CA ALA A 31 -4.03 -1.62 -15.75
C ALA A 31 -2.56 -2.06 -15.93
N VAL A 32 -2.24 -3.34 -15.77
CA VAL A 32 -0.88 -3.87 -15.99
C VAL A 32 -0.52 -3.89 -17.47
N ARG A 33 -1.46 -4.32 -18.33
CA ARG A 33 -1.28 -4.36 -19.78
C ARG A 33 -0.93 -2.99 -20.36
N ASN A 34 -1.58 -1.94 -19.85
CA ASN A 34 -1.44 -0.56 -20.32
C ASN A 34 -0.38 0.24 -19.52
N LEU A 35 0.34 -0.41 -18.60
CA LEU A 35 1.43 0.21 -17.87
C LEU A 35 2.65 0.40 -18.79
N ASP A 36 3.03 1.65 -19.03
CA ASP A 36 4.34 1.99 -19.57
C ASP A 36 5.23 2.51 -18.44
N THR A 37 4.96 3.71 -17.96
CA THR A 37 5.66 4.31 -16.81
C THR A 37 4.65 5.03 -15.93
N LEU A 38 4.69 4.75 -14.63
CA LEU A 38 3.88 5.38 -13.60
C LEU A 38 4.78 6.20 -12.67
N ASP A 39 4.62 7.52 -12.68
CA ASP A 39 5.37 8.42 -11.83
C ASP A 39 4.79 8.45 -10.41
N LEU A 40 5.62 8.26 -9.39
CA LEU A 40 5.21 8.31 -8.00
C LEU A 40 5.42 9.70 -7.39
N ASN A 41 4.51 10.10 -6.51
CA ASN A 41 4.71 11.30 -5.69
C ASN A 41 5.81 11.05 -4.66
N PRO A 42 6.70 12.02 -4.40
CA PRO A 42 7.76 11.85 -3.42
C PRO A 42 7.27 11.67 -1.98
N ALA A 43 6.01 12.03 -1.68
CA ALA A 43 5.40 11.86 -0.37
C ALA A 43 4.35 10.76 -0.36
N VAL A 44 3.23 10.91 -1.08
CA VAL A 44 2.11 9.96 -1.02
C VAL A 44 1.51 9.74 -2.41
N THR A 45 1.43 8.47 -2.81
CA THR A 45 0.70 8.03 -4.01
C THR A 45 -0.38 7.03 -3.62
N PHE A 46 -1.61 7.27 -4.05
CA PHE A 46 -2.70 6.31 -3.96
C PHE A 46 -2.93 5.62 -5.30
N LEU A 47 -3.20 4.32 -5.24
CA LEU A 47 -3.71 3.50 -6.32
C LEU A 47 -5.15 3.12 -5.95
N VAL A 48 -6.11 3.57 -6.74
CA VAL A 48 -7.54 3.38 -6.48
C VAL A 48 -8.22 2.70 -7.67
N GLY A 49 -9.46 2.26 -7.52
CA GLY A 49 -10.22 1.58 -8.57
C GLY A 49 -11.02 0.41 -8.00
N GLU A 50 -11.78 -0.28 -8.84
CA GLU A 50 -12.64 -1.39 -8.45
C GLU A 50 -11.87 -2.62 -7.94
N ASN A 51 -12.61 -3.58 -7.34
CA ASN A 51 -12.06 -4.87 -7.00
C ASN A 51 -11.66 -5.63 -8.27
N GLY A 52 -10.45 -6.24 -8.24
CA GLY A 52 -9.93 -6.94 -9.42
C GLY A 52 -9.21 -6.05 -10.44
N SER A 53 -9.18 -4.73 -10.28
CA SER A 53 -8.48 -3.81 -11.20
C SER A 53 -6.95 -3.96 -11.22
N GLY A 54 -6.36 -4.73 -10.27
CA GLY A 54 -4.93 -5.02 -10.22
C GLY A 54 -4.14 -4.19 -9.21
N LYS A 55 -4.79 -3.40 -8.34
CA LYS A 55 -4.12 -2.58 -7.31
C LYS A 55 -3.17 -3.38 -6.44
N SER A 56 -3.68 -4.45 -5.80
CA SER A 56 -2.89 -5.32 -4.91
C SER A 56 -1.76 -6.03 -5.66
N THR A 57 -2.00 -6.47 -6.90
CA THR A 57 -0.98 -7.08 -7.77
C THR A 57 0.16 -6.10 -8.04
N LEU A 58 -0.15 -4.84 -8.34
CA LEU A 58 0.86 -3.83 -8.61
C LEU A 58 1.61 -3.43 -7.34
N VAL A 59 0.90 -3.18 -6.23
CA VAL A 59 1.49 -2.81 -4.93
C VAL A 59 2.42 -3.92 -4.43
N GLU A 60 2.01 -5.18 -4.54
CA GLU A 60 2.83 -6.35 -4.23
C GLU A 60 4.08 -6.39 -5.11
N ALA A 61 3.93 -6.21 -6.43
CA ALA A 61 5.06 -6.21 -7.34
C ALA A 61 6.07 -5.08 -7.02
N ILE A 62 5.58 -3.88 -6.66
CA ILE A 62 6.44 -2.77 -6.21
C ILE A 62 7.19 -3.16 -4.93
N ALA A 63 6.50 -3.76 -3.95
CA ALA A 63 7.09 -4.17 -2.69
C ALA A 63 8.19 -5.21 -2.90
N VAL A 64 7.93 -6.24 -3.71
CA VAL A 64 8.91 -7.30 -4.01
C VAL A 64 10.08 -6.76 -4.82
N ALA A 65 9.84 -5.91 -5.83
CA ALA A 65 10.90 -5.24 -6.60
C ALA A 65 11.74 -4.26 -5.74
N ALA A 66 11.16 -3.72 -4.66
CA ALA A 66 11.90 -2.96 -3.64
C ALA A 66 12.76 -3.87 -2.75
N GLY A 67 12.50 -5.18 -2.73
CA GLY A 67 13.20 -6.18 -1.93
C GLY A 67 12.47 -6.54 -0.63
N LEU A 68 11.19 -6.21 -0.51
CA LEU A 68 10.36 -6.55 0.64
C LEU A 68 9.73 -7.94 0.48
N ASN A 69 9.30 -8.54 1.59
CA ASN A 69 8.63 -9.83 1.55
C ASN A 69 7.22 -9.68 0.93
N PRO A 70 6.81 -10.56 -0.01
CA PRO A 70 5.50 -10.48 -0.67
C PRO A 70 4.30 -10.65 0.29
N GLU A 71 4.50 -11.33 1.42
CA GLU A 71 3.47 -11.51 2.44
C GLU A 71 3.43 -10.37 3.46
N GLY A 72 4.29 -9.36 3.32
CA GLY A 72 4.41 -8.22 4.24
C GLY A 72 5.63 -8.27 5.13
N GLY A 73 5.93 -7.14 5.77
CA GLY A 73 7.10 -6.98 6.64
C GLY A 73 8.24 -6.25 5.97
N THR A 74 9.44 -6.48 6.49
CA THR A 74 10.70 -5.92 5.99
C THR A 74 11.48 -6.96 5.19
N ARG A 75 12.62 -6.58 4.61
CA ARG A 75 13.56 -7.49 3.91
C ARG A 75 14.02 -8.68 4.76
N ASN A 76 14.04 -8.53 6.08
CA ASN A 76 14.55 -9.56 7.01
C ASN A 76 13.48 -10.60 7.38
N PHE A 77 12.24 -10.46 6.91
CA PHE A 77 11.20 -11.46 7.08
C PHE A 77 11.34 -12.54 6.02
N GLY A 78 12.01 -13.64 6.37
CA GLY A 78 12.29 -14.77 5.48
C GLY A 78 11.21 -15.85 5.53
N PHE A 79 9.91 -15.49 5.51
CA PHE A 79 8.84 -16.49 5.44
C PHE A 79 8.12 -16.41 4.10
N SER A 80 7.76 -17.57 3.58
CA SER A 80 6.88 -17.75 2.43
C SER A 80 5.97 -18.93 2.75
N THR A 81 4.68 -18.66 2.95
CA THR A 81 3.69 -19.71 3.21
C THR A 81 3.22 -20.34 1.90
N ARG A 82 3.30 -19.63 0.79
CA ARG A 82 3.07 -20.11 -0.59
C ARG A 82 3.79 -19.21 -1.59
N SER A 83 4.20 -19.77 -2.74
CA SER A 83 4.63 -18.98 -3.91
C SER A 83 3.39 -18.44 -4.66
N SER A 84 2.61 -17.57 -4.01
CA SER A 84 1.36 -17.03 -4.58
C SER A 84 1.51 -15.62 -5.16
N HIS A 85 2.73 -15.07 -5.12
CA HIS A 85 3.00 -13.76 -5.69
C HIS A 85 3.14 -13.83 -7.21
N SER A 86 2.69 -12.78 -7.88
CA SER A 86 2.76 -12.68 -9.33
C SER A 86 4.20 -12.44 -9.80
N GLU A 87 4.51 -12.91 -11.02
CA GLU A 87 5.81 -12.66 -11.66
C GLU A 87 6.02 -11.18 -12.07
N LEU A 88 5.04 -10.31 -11.84
CA LEU A 88 5.08 -8.91 -12.28
C LEU A 88 6.32 -8.18 -11.76
N HIS A 89 6.76 -8.49 -10.54
CA HIS A 89 7.94 -7.86 -9.93
C HIS A 89 9.24 -8.09 -10.74
N GLU A 90 9.32 -9.17 -11.52
CA GLU A 90 10.47 -9.47 -12.38
C GLU A 90 10.44 -8.65 -13.69
N ARG A 91 9.28 -8.16 -14.07
CA ARG A 91 9.03 -7.43 -15.33
C ARG A 91 8.79 -5.94 -15.13
N ILE A 92 8.90 -5.45 -13.89
CA ILE A 92 8.89 -4.02 -13.60
C ILE A 92 10.27 -3.53 -13.18
N ARG A 93 10.58 -2.31 -13.56
CA ARG A 93 11.78 -1.61 -13.12
C ARG A 93 11.39 -0.43 -12.26
N LEU A 94 11.91 -0.41 -11.03
CA LEU A 94 11.80 0.76 -10.15
C LEU A 94 12.90 1.77 -10.50
N VAL A 95 12.51 2.94 -10.95
CA VAL A 95 13.43 4.07 -11.11
C VAL A 95 13.62 4.70 -9.74
N ARG A 96 14.78 4.47 -9.14
CA ARG A 96 15.08 4.92 -7.78
C ARG A 96 15.58 6.36 -7.78
N GLY A 97 15.26 7.09 -6.69
CA GLY A 97 15.87 8.37 -6.39
C GLY A 97 17.33 8.25 -5.92
N ALA A 98 17.95 9.40 -5.66
CA ALA A 98 19.33 9.45 -5.16
C ALA A 98 19.44 8.95 -3.70
N ARG A 99 18.39 9.10 -2.92
CA ARG A 99 18.34 8.70 -1.50
C ARG A 99 17.96 7.22 -1.36
N ARG A 100 18.39 6.61 -0.25
CA ARG A 100 17.97 5.27 0.16
C ARG A 100 17.11 5.38 1.42
N PRO A 101 15.99 4.63 1.51
CA PRO A 101 15.21 4.63 2.74
C PRO A 101 16.00 3.99 3.88
N ARG A 102 15.85 4.54 5.09
CA ARG A 102 16.41 3.96 6.32
C ARG A 102 15.57 2.82 6.86
N THR A 103 14.25 2.92 6.64
CA THR A 103 13.29 1.89 7.00
C THR A 103 12.41 1.59 5.81
N GLU A 104 12.03 0.34 5.66
CA GLU A 104 11.14 -0.09 4.59
C GLU A 104 10.13 -1.08 5.18
N PHE A 105 8.87 -0.95 4.79
CA PHE A 105 7.84 -1.88 5.24
C PHE A 105 6.76 -2.06 4.18
N PHE A 106 6.41 -3.31 3.90
CA PHE A 106 5.20 -3.67 3.18
C PHE A 106 4.14 -4.12 4.19
N LEU A 107 2.99 -3.49 4.19
CA LEU A 107 1.89 -3.80 5.09
C LEU A 107 0.66 -4.14 4.27
N ARG A 108 0.24 -5.39 4.38
CA ARG A 108 -0.89 -5.97 3.69
C ARG A 108 -1.91 -6.42 4.74
N ALA A 109 -3.14 -5.90 4.65
CA ALA A 109 -4.16 -6.22 5.66
C ALA A 109 -4.46 -7.72 5.72
N GLU A 110 -4.57 -8.39 4.57
CA GLU A 110 -4.85 -9.82 4.48
C GLU A 110 -3.80 -10.72 5.14
N SER A 111 -2.51 -10.35 5.03
CA SER A 111 -1.39 -11.15 5.58
C SER A 111 -0.86 -10.61 6.90
N PHE A 112 -1.48 -9.59 7.47
CA PHE A 112 -1.05 -8.98 8.72
C PHE A 112 -0.94 -10.01 9.88
N PHE A 113 -1.86 -10.97 9.93
CA PHE A 113 -1.82 -12.06 10.91
C PHE A 113 -0.54 -12.90 10.79
N ASN A 114 -0.06 -13.16 9.57
CA ASN A 114 1.18 -13.92 9.33
C ASN A 114 2.40 -13.15 9.83
N VAL A 115 2.40 -11.83 9.64
CA VAL A 115 3.46 -10.94 10.18
C VAL A 115 3.48 -11.01 11.71
N ALA A 116 2.31 -10.88 12.36
CA ALA A 116 2.17 -10.98 13.82
C ALA A 116 2.67 -12.33 14.35
N THR A 117 2.26 -13.44 13.73
CA THR A 117 2.70 -14.80 14.08
C THR A 117 4.21 -14.96 13.92
N THR A 118 4.79 -14.38 12.89
CA THR A 118 6.24 -14.47 12.65
C THR A 118 7.03 -13.70 13.71
N ILE A 119 6.53 -12.53 14.14
CA ILE A 119 7.15 -11.75 15.23
C ILE A 119 7.19 -12.58 16.52
N ASP A 120 6.04 -13.17 16.91
CA ASP A 120 5.96 -13.99 18.11
C ASP A 120 6.87 -15.24 18.03
N ARG A 121 6.99 -15.86 16.84
CA ARG A 121 7.90 -17.00 16.64
C ARG A 121 9.38 -16.60 16.77
N LEU A 122 9.77 -15.48 16.18
CA LEU A 122 11.16 -14.99 16.27
C LEU A 122 11.56 -14.70 17.72
N ASP A 123 10.63 -14.30 18.58
CA ASP A 123 10.90 -14.07 19.99
C ASP A 123 11.00 -15.36 20.84
N GLN A 124 10.46 -16.49 20.33
CA GLN A 124 10.61 -17.79 20.98
C GLN A 124 11.93 -18.47 20.61
N GLU A 125 12.62 -18.04 19.56
CA GLU A 125 13.91 -18.60 19.16
C GLU A 125 15.01 -18.11 20.13
N PRO A 126 15.86 -19.01 20.70
CA PRO A 126 16.94 -18.61 21.57
C PRO A 126 17.95 -17.72 20.85
N GLY A 127 17.98 -16.43 21.18
CA GLY A 127 18.88 -15.45 20.59
C GLY A 127 19.57 -14.59 21.66
N LEU A 128 20.73 -14.03 21.33
CA LEU A 128 21.46 -13.09 22.20
C LEU A 128 20.97 -11.64 22.09
N GLY A 129 19.89 -11.38 21.31
CA GLY A 129 19.36 -10.05 21.02
C GLY A 129 18.20 -9.63 21.94
N ARG A 130 17.80 -8.36 21.82
CA ARG A 130 16.55 -7.90 22.43
C ARG A 130 15.36 -8.54 21.70
N PRO A 131 14.27 -8.89 22.41
CA PRO A 131 13.06 -9.41 21.78
C PRO A 131 12.59 -8.53 20.61
N VAL A 132 12.27 -9.16 19.49
CA VAL A 132 11.81 -8.48 18.26
C VAL A 132 10.52 -7.72 18.53
N ILE A 133 9.66 -8.26 19.41
CA ILE A 133 8.39 -7.65 19.82
C ILE A 133 8.56 -6.24 20.41
N ASN A 134 9.71 -5.92 21.01
CA ASN A 134 9.99 -4.59 21.53
C ASN A 134 10.00 -3.52 20.42
N ALA A 135 10.33 -3.92 19.18
CA ALA A 135 10.25 -3.04 18.01
C ALA A 135 8.81 -2.86 17.49
N TYR A 136 7.83 -3.53 18.10
CA TYR A 136 6.42 -3.50 17.76
C TYR A 136 5.52 -3.08 18.94
N GLY A 137 6.11 -2.45 19.98
CA GLY A 137 5.38 -1.94 21.14
C GLY A 137 5.47 -2.84 22.38
N GLY A 138 6.23 -3.94 22.35
CA GLY A 138 6.52 -4.79 23.50
C GLY A 138 5.38 -5.70 23.97
N ARG A 139 4.26 -5.75 23.22
CA ARG A 139 3.10 -6.60 23.48
C ARG A 139 2.74 -7.39 22.22
N SER A 140 2.37 -8.67 22.35
CA SER A 140 1.99 -9.48 21.20
C SER A 140 0.86 -8.82 20.42
N LEU A 141 1.04 -8.76 19.09
CA LEU A 141 0.02 -8.21 18.19
C LEU A 141 -1.25 -9.08 18.18
N HIS A 142 -1.16 -10.35 18.56
CA HIS A 142 -2.31 -11.25 18.71
C HIS A 142 -3.15 -10.97 19.96
N GLU A 143 -2.59 -10.28 20.97
CA GLU A 143 -3.30 -9.90 22.20
C GLU A 143 -4.06 -8.56 22.08
N GLN A 144 -4.08 -7.98 20.90
CA GLN A 144 -4.70 -6.68 20.60
C GLN A 144 -5.81 -6.88 19.56
N SER A 145 -6.77 -5.96 19.51
CA SER A 145 -7.71 -5.95 18.37
C SER A 145 -6.97 -5.70 17.06
N HIS A 146 -7.56 -6.10 15.95
CA HIS A 146 -6.95 -5.95 14.61
C HIS A 146 -6.48 -4.52 14.33
N GLY A 147 -7.33 -3.53 14.64
CA GLY A 147 -6.99 -2.12 14.46
C GLY A 147 -5.91 -1.61 15.41
N GLU A 148 -5.93 -2.04 16.68
CA GLU A 148 -4.91 -1.66 17.66
C GLU A 148 -3.54 -2.24 17.29
N SER A 149 -3.47 -3.51 16.91
CA SER A 149 -2.23 -4.16 16.51
C SER A 149 -1.66 -3.55 15.22
N PHE A 150 -2.53 -3.20 14.26
CA PHE A 150 -2.13 -2.49 13.05
C PHE A 150 -1.52 -1.12 13.37
N LEU A 151 -2.20 -0.31 14.20
CA LEU A 151 -1.69 1.00 14.62
C LEU A 151 -0.45 0.89 15.50
N ALA A 152 -0.34 -0.14 16.35
CA ALA A 152 0.87 -0.40 17.13
C ALA A 152 2.08 -0.65 16.19
N LEU A 153 1.89 -1.46 15.14
CA LEU A 153 2.92 -1.67 14.12
C LEU A 153 3.30 -0.35 13.44
N VAL A 154 2.32 0.41 12.94
CA VAL A 154 2.55 1.70 12.27
C VAL A 154 3.30 2.67 13.18
N ASN A 155 2.88 2.79 14.45
CA ASN A 155 3.50 3.73 15.39
C ASN A 155 4.94 3.38 15.74
N ASN A 156 5.29 2.09 15.78
CA ASN A 156 6.60 1.63 16.21
C ASN A 156 7.57 1.37 15.05
N ARG A 157 7.05 1.04 13.85
CA ARG A 157 7.88 0.69 12.68
C ARG A 157 8.02 1.79 11.65
N PHE A 158 7.03 2.70 11.58
CA PHE A 158 7.10 3.80 10.63
C PHE A 158 7.87 4.97 11.25
N GLY A 159 8.95 5.34 10.61
CA GLY A 159 9.84 6.42 11.02
C GLY A 159 10.16 7.38 9.88
N PRO A 160 11.00 8.37 10.14
CA PRO A 160 11.47 9.30 9.12
C PRO A 160 12.29 8.56 8.06
N GLU A 161 12.33 9.13 6.85
CA GLU A 161 13.11 8.61 5.72
C GLU A 161 12.78 7.13 5.38
N GLY A 162 11.49 6.74 5.50
CA GLY A 162 11.02 5.40 5.24
C GLY A 162 10.27 5.25 3.90
N LEU A 163 10.33 4.06 3.31
CA LEU A 163 9.47 3.65 2.19
C LEU A 163 8.39 2.70 2.72
N TYR A 164 7.14 3.12 2.64
CA TYR A 164 6.00 2.37 3.14
C TYR A 164 5.03 2.06 2.01
N ILE A 165 4.81 0.77 1.80
CA ILE A 165 3.90 0.25 0.79
C ILE A 165 2.75 -0.40 1.54
N LEU A 166 1.51 0.07 1.30
CA LEU A 166 0.34 -0.37 2.04
C LEU A 166 -0.71 -0.93 1.06
N ASP A 167 -1.23 -2.11 1.37
CA ASP A 167 -2.29 -2.76 0.60
C ASP A 167 -3.55 -2.86 1.46
N GLU A 168 -4.55 -2.06 1.11
CA GLU A 168 -5.88 -1.97 1.75
C GLU A 168 -5.82 -1.81 3.29
N PRO A 169 -5.05 -0.83 3.81
CA PRO A 169 -4.91 -0.66 5.25
C PRO A 169 -6.24 -0.44 5.98
N GLU A 170 -7.25 0.11 5.31
CA GLU A 170 -8.60 0.30 5.84
C GLU A 170 -9.32 -1.00 6.19
N ALA A 171 -8.98 -2.13 5.57
CA ALA A 171 -9.60 -3.41 5.90
C ALA A 171 -9.33 -3.85 7.35
N ALA A 172 -8.24 -3.37 7.94
CA ALA A 172 -7.90 -3.60 9.34
C ALA A 172 -8.35 -2.46 10.28
N LEU A 173 -8.84 -1.32 9.74
CA LEU A 173 -9.03 -0.09 10.49
C LEU A 173 -10.50 0.37 10.52
N SER A 174 -10.95 0.80 11.68
CA SER A 174 -12.17 1.61 11.81
C SER A 174 -11.97 3.03 11.25
N ILE A 175 -13.05 3.82 11.11
CA ILE A 175 -12.97 5.24 10.73
C ILE A 175 -11.98 6.02 11.61
N PRO A 176 -12.05 5.97 12.97
CA PRO A 176 -11.03 6.59 13.81
C PRO A 176 -9.61 6.04 13.56
N GLY A 177 -9.47 4.76 13.24
CA GLY A 177 -8.19 4.15 12.87
C GLY A 177 -7.60 4.72 11.58
N ASN A 178 -8.42 4.93 10.55
CA ASN A 178 -8.01 5.61 9.32
C ASN A 178 -7.51 7.04 9.59
N LEU A 179 -8.21 7.78 10.44
CA LEU A 179 -7.78 9.13 10.85
C LEU A 179 -6.47 9.10 11.64
N ALA A 180 -6.27 8.09 12.50
CA ALA A 180 -5.01 7.90 13.22
C ALA A 180 -3.84 7.58 12.26
N LEU A 181 -4.08 6.75 11.23
CA LEU A 181 -3.09 6.48 10.18
C LEU A 181 -2.73 7.77 9.41
N LEU A 182 -3.73 8.55 8.97
CA LEU A 182 -3.51 9.84 8.30
C LEU A 182 -2.69 10.81 9.17
N ARG A 183 -3.00 10.90 10.45
CA ARG A 183 -2.24 11.72 11.41
C ARG A 183 -0.78 11.26 11.47
N LYS A 184 -0.54 9.96 11.59
CA LYS A 184 0.82 9.41 11.63
C LYS A 184 1.58 9.67 10.33
N MET A 185 0.95 9.50 9.18
CA MET A 185 1.52 9.86 7.88
C MET A 185 1.92 11.33 7.85
N HIS A 186 1.05 12.22 8.30
CA HIS A 186 1.31 13.67 8.34
C HIS A 186 2.47 14.03 9.28
N GLU A 187 2.53 13.44 10.47
CA GLU A 187 3.64 13.63 11.40
C GLU A 187 5.00 13.24 10.78
N LEU A 188 4.99 12.19 9.95
CA LEU A 188 6.20 11.70 9.31
C LEU A 188 6.58 12.47 8.05
N THR A 189 5.62 13.00 7.27
CA THR A 189 5.90 13.63 5.95
C THR A 189 6.90 14.78 6.02
N HIS A 190 6.96 15.49 7.13
CA HIS A 190 8.00 16.53 7.34
C HIS A 190 9.43 15.97 7.43
N ALA A 191 9.57 14.65 7.60
CA ALA A 191 10.86 13.95 7.71
C ALA A 191 11.18 13.09 6.47
N GLY A 192 10.44 13.25 5.37
CA GLY A 192 10.72 12.72 4.04
C GLY A 192 10.48 11.23 3.82
N PRO A 193 9.46 10.57 4.44
CA PRO A 193 9.03 9.24 4.02
C PRO A 193 8.29 9.30 2.69
N GLN A 194 8.19 8.15 2.04
CA GLN A 194 7.37 7.96 0.85
C GLN A 194 6.36 6.82 1.10
N PHE A 195 5.11 7.08 0.74
CA PHE A 195 4.01 6.13 0.83
C PHE A 195 3.48 5.77 -0.56
N VAL A 196 3.26 4.48 -0.80
CA VAL A 196 2.52 3.96 -1.96
C VAL A 196 1.39 3.10 -1.39
N ILE A 197 0.14 3.47 -1.66
CA ILE A 197 -1.02 2.89 -0.96
C ILE A 197 -2.08 2.48 -1.97
N ALA A 198 -2.44 1.19 -1.99
CA ALA A 198 -3.68 0.74 -2.60
C ALA A 198 -4.81 0.90 -1.58
N SER A 199 -5.90 1.56 -1.95
CA SER A 199 -7.00 1.83 -1.02
C SER A 199 -8.33 2.02 -1.74
N HIS A 200 -9.42 1.68 -1.02
CA HIS A 200 -10.81 2.01 -1.35
C HIS A 200 -11.41 3.07 -0.39
N SER A 201 -10.64 3.50 0.62
CA SER A 201 -11.14 4.42 1.65
C SER A 201 -11.14 5.87 1.17
N PRO A 202 -12.31 6.51 1.00
CA PRO A 202 -12.38 7.93 0.68
C PRO A 202 -11.76 8.80 1.80
N ILE A 203 -11.66 8.27 3.03
CA ILE A 203 -11.00 8.97 4.14
C ILE A 203 -9.49 9.02 3.92
N LEU A 204 -8.87 7.88 3.57
CA LEU A 204 -7.42 7.82 3.36
C LEU A 204 -7.00 8.61 2.13
N MET A 205 -7.74 8.48 1.01
CA MET A 205 -7.46 9.20 -0.24
C MET A 205 -7.53 10.72 -0.08
N GLY A 206 -8.27 11.23 0.92
CA GLY A 206 -8.34 12.64 1.25
C GLY A 206 -7.04 13.23 1.82
N TYR A 207 -5.91 12.50 1.82
CA TYR A 207 -4.62 13.02 2.29
C TYR A 207 -4.14 14.21 1.42
N PRO A 208 -3.87 15.38 2.02
CA PRO A 208 -3.51 16.58 1.26
C PRO A 208 -2.23 16.41 0.43
N GLY A 209 -2.31 16.78 -0.84
CA GLY A 209 -1.16 16.75 -1.75
C GLY A 209 -0.76 15.36 -2.25
N ALA A 210 -1.54 14.33 -1.94
CA ALA A 210 -1.35 13.01 -2.51
C ALA A 210 -1.56 13.03 -4.03
N ARG A 211 -0.86 12.15 -4.74
CA ARG A 211 -1.17 11.82 -6.13
C ARG A 211 -2.06 10.59 -6.15
N ILE A 212 -3.17 10.66 -6.87
CA ILE A 212 -4.14 9.56 -6.97
C ILE A 212 -4.15 9.07 -8.40
N TYR A 213 -3.98 7.77 -8.58
CA TYR A 213 -4.16 7.08 -9.84
C TYR A 213 -5.35 6.13 -9.75
N GLU A 214 -6.31 6.32 -10.61
CA GLU A 214 -7.41 5.39 -10.80
C GLU A 214 -7.03 4.33 -11.83
N LEU A 215 -7.23 3.06 -11.46
CA LEU A 215 -7.01 1.91 -12.31
C LEU A 215 -8.30 1.59 -13.05
N THR A 216 -8.30 1.82 -14.34
CA THR A 216 -9.42 1.62 -15.25
C THR A 216 -9.08 0.57 -16.32
N ASP A 217 -10.05 0.22 -17.16
CA ASP A 217 -9.80 -0.65 -18.32
C ASP A 217 -8.84 -0.04 -19.34
N SER A 218 -8.71 1.30 -19.36
CA SER A 218 -7.78 2.03 -20.23
C SER A 218 -6.37 2.13 -19.66
N GLY A 219 -6.17 1.81 -18.38
CA GLY A 219 -4.88 1.89 -17.69
C GLY A 219 -4.92 2.73 -16.43
N PHE A 220 -3.97 3.64 -16.27
CA PHE A 220 -3.84 4.51 -15.10
C PHE A 220 -4.24 5.94 -15.48
N GLU A 221 -5.21 6.48 -14.77
CA GLU A 221 -5.62 7.88 -14.92
C GLU A 221 -5.31 8.65 -13.64
N GLN A 222 -4.57 9.76 -13.76
CA GLN A 222 -4.37 10.63 -12.60
C GLN A 222 -5.62 11.48 -12.40
N VAL A 223 -6.25 11.36 -11.23
CA VAL A 223 -7.51 12.02 -10.89
C VAL A 223 -7.36 12.92 -9.67
N ALA A 224 -8.24 13.92 -9.55
CA ALA A 224 -8.39 14.66 -8.30
C ALA A 224 -9.18 13.82 -7.27
N TYR A 225 -9.03 14.15 -6.00
CA TYR A 225 -9.71 13.42 -4.91
C TYR A 225 -11.24 13.43 -5.09
N GLU A 226 -11.77 14.60 -5.43
CA GLU A 226 -13.20 14.82 -5.60
C GLU A 226 -13.78 14.11 -6.83
N ASP A 227 -12.94 13.72 -7.78
CA ASP A 227 -13.33 13.04 -9.02
C ASP A 227 -13.27 11.50 -8.87
N THR A 228 -12.79 10.97 -7.73
CA THR A 228 -12.77 9.52 -7.49
C THR A 228 -14.19 8.99 -7.26
N ASP A 229 -14.50 7.82 -7.81
CA ASP A 229 -15.80 7.16 -7.62
C ASP A 229 -16.11 6.93 -6.15
N GLN A 230 -15.11 6.52 -5.34
CA GLN A 230 -15.27 6.27 -3.92
C GLN A 230 -15.72 7.53 -3.16
N TYR A 231 -15.16 8.69 -3.48
CA TYR A 231 -15.58 9.95 -2.89
C TYR A 231 -16.98 10.33 -3.36
N ALA A 232 -17.22 10.33 -4.69
CA ALA A 232 -18.46 10.78 -5.28
C ALA A 232 -19.67 9.95 -4.81
N LEU A 233 -19.54 8.61 -4.80
CA LEU A 233 -20.59 7.70 -4.34
C LEU A 233 -20.83 7.83 -2.84
N THR A 234 -19.76 7.84 -2.03
CA THR A 234 -19.88 7.97 -0.57
C THR A 234 -20.52 9.30 -0.21
N ARG A 235 -20.10 10.39 -0.81
CA ARG A 235 -20.66 11.71 -0.59
C ARG A 235 -22.14 11.76 -0.97
N SER A 236 -22.50 11.29 -2.16
CA SER A 236 -23.88 11.28 -2.64
C SER A 236 -24.81 10.50 -1.70
N PHE A 237 -24.35 9.32 -1.23
CA PHE A 237 -25.10 8.51 -0.26
C PHE A 237 -25.30 9.23 1.07
N LEU A 238 -24.25 9.87 1.60
CA LEU A 238 -24.32 10.55 2.91
C LEU A 238 -25.13 11.84 2.86
N GLU A 239 -25.10 12.58 1.74
CA GLU A 239 -25.85 13.82 1.56
C GLU A 239 -27.37 13.58 1.42
N ASP A 240 -27.78 12.55 0.68
CA ASP A 240 -29.19 12.24 0.47
C ASP A 240 -29.41 10.72 0.35
N ARG A 241 -29.45 10.06 1.50
CA ARG A 241 -29.65 8.61 1.60
C ARG A 241 -31.01 8.17 1.00
N GLU A 242 -32.08 8.95 1.20
CA GLU A 242 -33.42 8.58 0.73
C GLU A 242 -33.48 8.60 -0.78
N ARG A 243 -32.93 9.63 -1.42
CA ARG A 243 -32.83 9.72 -2.87
C ARG A 243 -31.97 8.57 -3.44
N PHE A 244 -30.89 8.23 -2.76
CA PHE A 244 -30.01 7.14 -3.18
C PHE A 244 -30.74 5.80 -3.16
N PHE A 245 -31.50 5.50 -2.11
CA PHE A 245 -32.31 4.29 -2.01
C PHE A 245 -33.44 4.24 -3.02
N HIS A 246 -34.09 5.37 -3.33
CA HIS A 246 -35.10 5.46 -4.37
C HIS A 246 -34.56 4.97 -5.73
N HIS A 247 -33.33 5.40 -6.10
CA HIS A 247 -32.70 4.96 -7.35
C HIS A 247 -32.19 3.51 -7.30
N LEU A 248 -31.83 2.99 -6.14
CA LEU A 248 -31.27 1.66 -5.98
C LEU A 248 -32.33 0.56 -5.88
N LEU A 249 -33.52 0.87 -5.34
CA LEU A 249 -34.54 -0.11 -4.94
C LEU A 249 -35.84 -0.01 -5.75
N ASP A 250 -36.05 1.04 -6.52
CA ASP A 250 -37.29 1.28 -7.27
C ASP A 250 -37.17 0.90 -8.77
N ASP A 251 -36.33 -0.12 -9.11
CA ASP A 251 -36.27 -0.76 -10.42
C ASP A 251 -37.33 -1.86 -10.60
#